data_f891b25ac07318ffcea45a2835359a3f
#
_entry.id   f891b25ac07318ffcea45a2835359a3f
#
_cell.length_a   1.000
_cell.length_b   1.000
_cell.length_c   1.000
_cell.angle_alpha   90.00
_cell.angle_beta   90.00
_cell.angle_gamma   90.00
#
_symmetry.space_group_name_H-M   'P 1'
#
loop_
_entity.id
_entity.type
_entity.pdbx_description
1 polymer ?
#
loop_
_entity_poly.entity_id
_entity_poly.type
_entity_poly.pdbx_seq_one_letter_code
_entity_poly.pdbx_strand_id
1 'polypeptide(L)'
;MTLLKTLLATALVAASLVSGAPAQDRTIKFAFQNQKDHPQAQGAQKFADLVAAKSGGKIQVKLFPGGTLGGDLQTVSALQGGTVEMTVLNAGILSAQAKEFGIYDFPFLFASPQEADAVTDGPFGKKLLDKLKAKNLVGLAYWELGFRNVTNSKKPITKAEDLAGLKIRVIQSPIYIDMFNALGANAVPMPFPELYTALEQKAVDGQENPVTTILSSKFNEVQKHLAITRHMYNPQAVIVSKKFWDGLSPAEQKWINDAMAEATTFQRGVSRVQSDVALDQLKKSGMQVTEFPAAELDKLRAKMKPVIEKHSEKVGADTVKEVYDTLAKLRAAK
;
A
#
# COMPACT_ATOMS: atom_id res chain seq x y z
N MET A 1 -4.98 77.28 48.58
CA MET A 1 -6.01 76.93 47.56
C MET A 1 -5.30 76.55 46.28
N THR A 2 -5.16 75.36 45.98
CA THR A 2 -5.03 74.83 44.62
C THR A 2 -4.95 73.32 44.67
N LEU A 3 -5.97 72.67 44.14
CA LEU A 3 -6.09 71.21 44.07
C LEU A 3 -5.13 70.62 42.98
N LEU A 4 -4.25 69.73 43.38
CA LEU A 4 -3.40 68.95 42.49
C LEU A 4 -4.19 67.67 42.12
N LYS A 5 -4.62 67.58 40.89
CA LYS A 5 -5.28 66.36 40.35
C LYS A 5 -4.17 65.40 39.91
N THR A 6 -4.05 64.27 40.60
CA THR A 6 -3.24 63.15 40.20
C THR A 6 -4.02 62.21 39.29
N LEU A 7 -3.62 62.11 38.02
CA LEU A 7 -4.14 61.13 37.08
C LEU A 7 -3.33 59.83 37.23
N LEU A 8 -4.00 58.80 37.78
CA LEU A 8 -3.50 57.43 37.74
C LEU A 8 -3.85 56.82 36.38
N ALA A 9 -2.89 56.63 35.52
CA ALA A 9 -3.02 55.87 34.30
C ALA A 9 -2.96 54.38 34.60
N THR A 10 -4.09 53.69 34.61
CA THR A 10 -4.21 52.24 34.75
C THR A 10 -3.97 51.62 33.38
N ALA A 11 -2.79 51.09 33.13
CA ALA A 11 -2.49 50.27 31.93
C ALA A 11 -3.17 48.90 32.09
N LEU A 12 -4.26 48.68 31.38
CA LEU A 12 -4.90 47.39 31.25
C LEU A 12 -4.07 46.53 30.27
N VAL A 13 -3.24 45.63 30.80
CA VAL A 13 -2.61 44.59 30.02
C VAL A 13 -3.68 43.55 29.69
N ALA A 14 -4.22 43.66 28.50
CA ALA A 14 -5.10 42.61 27.93
C ALA A 14 -4.21 41.39 27.58
N ALA A 15 -4.06 40.47 28.53
CA ALA A 15 -3.53 39.15 28.24
C ALA A 15 -4.58 38.44 27.36
N SER A 16 -4.31 38.41 26.07
CA SER A 16 -5.08 37.60 25.12
C SER A 16 -4.87 36.13 25.47
N LEU A 17 -5.74 35.59 26.32
CA LEU A 17 -5.93 34.15 26.46
C LEU A 17 -6.42 33.62 25.10
N VAL A 18 -5.50 33.18 24.28
CA VAL A 18 -5.81 32.28 23.17
C VAL A 18 -6.36 31.01 23.80
N SER A 19 -7.66 31.02 24.06
CA SER A 19 -8.41 29.81 24.40
C SER A 19 -8.30 28.89 23.21
N GLY A 20 -7.30 28.00 23.20
CA GLY A 20 -7.31 26.88 22.28
C GLY A 20 -8.62 26.13 22.48
N ALA A 21 -9.51 26.14 21.48
CA ALA A 21 -10.69 25.30 21.52
C ALA A 21 -10.27 23.89 21.94
N PRO A 22 -10.99 23.23 22.88
CA PRO A 22 -10.63 21.88 23.29
C PRO A 22 -10.59 21.03 22.03
N ALA A 23 -9.46 20.34 21.82
CA ALA A 23 -9.31 19.45 20.68
C ALA A 23 -10.43 18.41 20.76
N GLN A 24 -11.28 18.38 19.75
CA GLN A 24 -12.44 17.50 19.70
C GLN A 24 -11.92 16.05 19.60
N ASP A 25 -12.47 15.15 20.42
CA ASP A 25 -12.17 13.73 20.31
C ASP A 25 -12.49 13.20 18.92
N ARG A 26 -11.51 12.61 18.27
CA ARG A 26 -11.62 12.13 16.89
C ARG A 26 -11.44 10.63 16.81
N THR A 27 -12.15 10.01 15.89
CA THR A 27 -11.96 8.62 15.54
C THR A 27 -11.54 8.51 14.07
N ILE A 28 -10.45 7.76 13.82
CA ILE A 28 -9.98 7.39 12.48
C ILE A 28 -10.37 5.93 12.26
N LYS A 29 -11.27 5.66 11.33
CA LYS A 29 -11.49 4.32 10.80
C LYS A 29 -10.40 4.03 9.80
N PHE A 30 -9.51 3.09 10.13
CA PHE A 30 -8.41 2.67 9.27
C PHE A 30 -8.73 1.31 8.66
N ALA A 31 -9.11 1.30 7.39
CA ALA A 31 -9.50 0.11 6.63
C ALA A 31 -8.32 -0.47 5.86
N PHE A 32 -8.25 -1.79 5.75
CA PHE A 32 -7.28 -2.48 4.89
C PHE A 32 -7.70 -3.92 4.59
N GLN A 33 -7.10 -4.48 3.52
CA GLN A 33 -7.53 -5.76 2.98
C GLN A 33 -6.94 -6.97 3.71
N ASN A 34 -5.71 -6.86 4.22
CA ASN A 34 -5.04 -7.99 4.85
C ASN A 34 -5.62 -8.30 6.24
N GLN A 35 -5.41 -9.55 6.70
CA GLN A 35 -5.89 -10.04 7.99
C GLN A 35 -5.11 -9.40 9.15
N LYS A 36 -5.65 -9.55 10.37
CA LYS A 36 -5.11 -8.91 11.59
C LYS A 36 -3.69 -9.36 12.00
N ASP A 37 -3.26 -10.52 11.55
CA ASP A 37 -1.93 -11.09 11.81
C ASP A 37 -0.88 -10.71 10.74
N HIS A 38 -1.31 -10.07 9.64
CA HIS A 38 -0.41 -9.59 8.59
C HIS A 38 0.45 -8.40 9.06
N PRO A 39 1.71 -8.24 8.55
CA PRO A 39 2.56 -7.08 8.85
C PRO A 39 1.91 -5.71 8.64
N GLN A 40 0.98 -5.60 7.69
CA GLN A 40 0.19 -4.39 7.46
C GLN A 40 -0.66 -4.03 8.69
N ALA A 41 -1.33 -5.01 9.30
CA ALA A 41 -2.14 -4.79 10.49
C ALA A 41 -1.28 -4.45 11.71
N GLN A 42 -0.07 -5.05 11.82
CA GLN A 42 0.88 -4.71 12.89
C GLN A 42 1.38 -3.26 12.74
N GLY A 43 1.66 -2.81 11.51
CA GLY A 43 1.97 -1.41 11.22
C GLY A 43 0.81 -0.47 11.57
N ALA A 44 -0.43 -0.87 11.24
CA ALA A 44 -1.63 -0.10 11.57
C ALA A 44 -1.86 0.00 13.08
N GLN A 45 -1.60 -1.09 13.84
CA GLN A 45 -1.67 -1.08 15.30
C GLN A 45 -0.59 -0.17 15.89
N LYS A 46 0.66 -0.26 15.40
CA LYS A 46 1.74 0.65 15.82
C LYS A 46 1.38 2.11 15.57
N PHE A 47 0.79 2.41 14.42
CA PHE A 47 0.29 3.75 14.11
C PHE A 47 -0.79 4.19 15.08
N ALA A 48 -1.77 3.31 15.39
CA ALA A 48 -2.86 3.60 16.32
C ALA A 48 -2.33 3.95 17.72
N ASP A 49 -1.39 3.15 18.23
CA ASP A 49 -0.78 3.35 19.55
C ASP A 49 -0.01 4.68 19.61
N LEU A 50 0.75 4.99 18.56
CA LEU A 50 1.52 6.24 18.47
C LEU A 50 0.62 7.47 18.37
N VAL A 51 -0.46 7.41 17.59
CA VAL A 51 -1.44 8.51 17.49
C VAL A 51 -2.12 8.75 18.84
N ALA A 52 -2.55 7.69 19.52
CA ALA A 52 -3.15 7.80 20.85
C ALA A 52 -2.18 8.45 21.85
N ALA A 53 -0.91 7.99 21.87
CA ALA A 53 0.10 8.52 22.76
C ALA A 53 0.42 10.00 22.47
N LYS A 54 0.65 10.36 21.19
CA LYS A 54 1.02 11.74 20.79
C LYS A 54 -0.14 12.73 20.97
N SER A 55 -1.37 12.27 20.82
CA SER A 55 -2.57 13.11 21.00
C SER A 55 -3.08 13.18 22.44
N GLY A 56 -2.46 12.43 23.39
CA GLY A 56 -2.99 12.29 24.75
C GLY A 56 -4.38 11.66 24.79
N GLY A 57 -4.65 10.71 23.87
CA GLY A 57 -5.93 10.00 23.76
C GLY A 57 -7.03 10.74 22.97
N LYS A 58 -6.79 11.98 22.50
CA LYS A 58 -7.80 12.79 21.77
C LYS A 58 -8.10 12.24 20.37
N ILE A 59 -7.16 11.51 19.77
CA ILE A 59 -7.37 10.84 18.47
C ILE A 59 -7.22 9.33 18.69
N GLN A 60 -8.25 8.59 18.32
CA GLN A 60 -8.25 7.13 18.38
C GLN A 60 -8.35 6.55 16.97
N VAL A 61 -7.55 5.51 16.70
CA VAL A 61 -7.58 4.80 15.44
C VAL A 61 -8.24 3.44 15.65
N LYS A 62 -9.35 3.19 14.95
CA LYS A 62 -10.06 1.91 14.95
C LYS A 62 -9.68 1.15 13.68
N LEU A 63 -9.16 -0.06 13.84
CA LEU A 63 -8.68 -0.90 12.73
C LEU A 63 -9.81 -1.74 12.15
N PHE A 64 -9.89 -1.80 10.83
CA PHE A 64 -10.86 -2.59 10.07
C PHE A 64 -10.11 -3.49 9.06
N PRO A 65 -9.53 -4.62 9.53
CA PRO A 65 -8.81 -5.56 8.69
C PRO A 65 -9.74 -6.42 7.83
N GLY A 66 -9.15 -7.17 6.89
CA GLY A 66 -9.83 -8.20 6.11
C GLY A 66 -10.88 -7.67 5.12
N GLY A 67 -10.78 -6.40 4.72
CA GLY A 67 -11.73 -5.80 3.78
C GLY A 67 -13.14 -5.63 4.33
N THR A 68 -13.32 -5.58 5.65
CA THR A 68 -14.64 -5.46 6.32
C THR A 68 -15.39 -4.16 5.98
N LEU A 69 -14.71 -3.15 5.48
CA LEU A 69 -15.31 -1.91 4.96
C LEU A 69 -15.33 -1.84 3.43
N GLY A 70 -15.20 -2.97 2.75
CA GLY A 70 -15.19 -3.10 1.30
C GLY A 70 -13.80 -3.33 0.71
N GLY A 71 -13.73 -3.64 -0.60
CA GLY A 71 -12.48 -3.78 -1.35
C GLY A 71 -11.77 -2.44 -1.57
N ASP A 72 -10.58 -2.49 -2.16
CA ASP A 72 -9.71 -1.30 -2.32
C ASP A 72 -10.41 -0.13 -3.03
N LEU A 73 -11.06 -0.37 -4.16
CA LEU A 73 -11.75 0.69 -4.92
C LEU A 73 -12.93 1.29 -4.12
N GLN A 74 -13.64 0.46 -3.35
CA GLN A 74 -14.74 0.89 -2.50
C GLN A 74 -14.21 1.77 -1.34
N THR A 75 -13.11 1.36 -0.70
CA THR A 75 -12.52 2.15 0.38
C THR A 75 -11.95 3.48 -0.10
N VAL A 76 -11.35 3.53 -1.31
CA VAL A 76 -10.93 4.80 -1.93
C VAL A 76 -12.14 5.73 -2.12
N SER A 77 -13.25 5.22 -2.66
CA SER A 77 -14.48 5.99 -2.83
C SER A 77 -15.05 6.46 -1.49
N ALA A 78 -15.00 5.62 -0.47
CA ALA A 78 -15.44 5.94 0.89
C ALA A 78 -14.59 7.07 1.53
N LEU A 79 -13.27 7.08 1.29
CA LEU A 79 -12.39 8.17 1.71
C LEU A 79 -12.74 9.50 1.00
N GLN A 80 -12.97 9.44 -0.33
CA GLN A 80 -13.35 10.61 -1.12
C GLN A 80 -14.69 11.20 -0.64
N GLY A 81 -15.64 10.35 -0.26
CA GLY A 81 -16.91 10.73 0.35
C GLY A 81 -16.80 11.15 1.82
N GLY A 82 -15.70 10.81 2.51
CA GLY A 82 -15.47 11.11 3.92
C GLY A 82 -16.25 10.24 4.89
N THR A 83 -16.62 9.01 4.49
CA THR A 83 -17.28 8.00 5.36
C THR A 83 -16.29 7.06 6.03
N VAL A 84 -15.08 6.94 5.48
CA VAL A 84 -13.90 6.27 6.05
C VAL A 84 -12.78 7.30 6.07
N GLU A 85 -11.98 7.32 7.13
CA GLU A 85 -10.95 8.33 7.31
C GLU A 85 -9.61 7.92 6.69
N MET A 86 -9.24 6.63 6.75
CA MET A 86 -7.90 6.17 6.33
C MET A 86 -7.96 4.77 5.71
N THR A 87 -7.10 4.53 4.71
CA THR A 87 -6.84 3.18 4.17
C THR A 87 -5.37 3.02 3.80
N VAL A 88 -4.94 1.77 3.69
CA VAL A 88 -3.67 1.38 3.06
C VAL A 88 -3.96 0.31 2.01
N LEU A 89 -3.47 0.53 0.78
CA LEU A 89 -3.76 -0.29 -0.39
C LEU A 89 -2.59 -0.31 -1.36
N ASN A 90 -2.56 -1.27 -2.29
CA ASN A 90 -1.55 -1.29 -3.34
C ASN A 90 -1.53 0.03 -4.11
N ALA A 91 -0.38 0.67 -4.18
CA ALA A 91 -0.24 2.01 -4.73
C ALA A 91 -0.72 2.10 -6.20
N GLY A 92 -0.51 1.06 -7.01
CA GLY A 92 -0.93 1.02 -8.40
C GLY A 92 -2.45 1.13 -8.61
N ILE A 93 -3.28 0.71 -7.63
CA ILE A 93 -4.74 0.87 -7.69
C ILE A 93 -5.15 2.35 -7.79
N LEU A 94 -4.34 3.25 -7.23
CA LEU A 94 -4.56 4.69 -7.31
C LEU A 94 -4.37 5.27 -8.72
N SER A 95 -3.96 4.46 -9.71
CA SER A 95 -3.92 4.86 -11.12
C SER A 95 -5.28 5.30 -11.66
N ALA A 96 -6.38 4.83 -11.07
CA ALA A 96 -7.72 5.32 -11.34
C ALA A 96 -7.94 6.78 -10.89
N GLN A 97 -7.14 7.26 -9.95
CA GLN A 97 -7.19 8.64 -9.42
C GLN A 97 -6.14 9.55 -10.08
N ALA A 98 -4.92 9.04 -10.23
CA ALA A 98 -3.81 9.69 -10.91
C ALA A 98 -3.02 8.62 -11.68
N LYS A 99 -3.07 8.69 -13.00
CA LYS A 99 -2.56 7.64 -13.92
C LYS A 99 -1.10 7.24 -13.64
N GLU A 100 -0.30 8.16 -13.13
CA GLU A 100 1.11 7.96 -12.83
C GLU A 100 1.36 6.89 -11.75
N PHE A 101 0.41 6.64 -10.87
CA PHE A 101 0.50 5.54 -9.89
C PHE A 101 0.59 4.17 -10.55
N GLY A 102 0.16 4.03 -11.81
CA GLY A 102 0.31 2.80 -12.57
C GLY A 102 1.76 2.33 -12.71
N ILE A 103 2.75 3.21 -12.53
CA ILE A 103 4.18 2.83 -12.54
C ILE A 103 4.50 1.75 -11.50
N TYR A 104 3.82 1.76 -10.34
CA TYR A 104 4.04 0.79 -9.27
C TYR A 104 3.51 -0.63 -9.60
N ASP A 105 2.74 -0.76 -10.66
CA ASP A 105 2.28 -2.05 -11.18
C ASP A 105 3.15 -2.57 -12.34
N PHE A 106 4.27 -1.89 -12.67
CA PHE A 106 5.17 -2.39 -13.72
C PHE A 106 5.91 -3.64 -13.25
N PRO A 107 5.82 -4.74 -14.01
CA PRO A 107 6.49 -5.98 -13.65
C PRO A 107 8.02 -5.79 -13.62
N PHE A 108 8.66 -6.39 -12.62
CA PHE A 108 10.13 -6.34 -12.42
C PHE A 108 10.73 -4.95 -12.30
N LEU A 109 9.94 -3.93 -11.94
CA LEU A 109 10.42 -2.55 -11.79
C LEU A 109 11.52 -2.44 -10.74
N PHE A 110 11.28 -3.00 -9.55
CA PHE A 110 12.22 -3.00 -8.43
C PHE A 110 12.94 -4.35 -8.31
N ALA A 111 14.25 -4.32 -8.11
CA ALA A 111 15.05 -5.50 -7.85
C ALA A 111 15.17 -5.81 -6.34
N SER A 112 14.92 -4.84 -5.48
CA SER A 112 15.00 -4.98 -4.03
C SER A 112 14.04 -4.04 -3.31
N PRO A 113 13.69 -4.32 -2.03
CA PRO A 113 12.93 -3.38 -1.21
C PRO A 113 13.60 -2.01 -1.08
N GLN A 114 14.93 -1.96 -1.03
CA GLN A 114 15.71 -0.72 -0.92
C GLN A 114 15.55 0.18 -2.15
N GLU A 115 15.43 -0.40 -3.35
CA GLU A 115 15.14 0.37 -4.56
C GLU A 115 13.74 0.98 -4.50
N ALA A 116 12.75 0.21 -4.00
CA ALA A 116 11.40 0.70 -3.82
C ALA A 116 11.35 1.82 -2.76
N ASP A 117 12.05 1.66 -1.62
CA ASP A 117 12.15 2.68 -0.58
C ASP A 117 12.72 3.98 -1.15
N ALA A 118 13.83 3.90 -1.89
CA ALA A 118 14.49 5.08 -2.45
C ALA A 118 13.59 5.85 -3.44
N VAL A 119 12.78 5.14 -4.23
CA VAL A 119 11.84 5.76 -5.17
C VAL A 119 10.63 6.34 -4.43
N THR A 120 10.05 5.60 -3.50
CA THR A 120 8.80 5.99 -2.81
C THR A 120 9.02 7.09 -1.77
N ASP A 121 10.13 7.08 -1.05
CA ASP A 121 10.44 8.10 -0.04
C ASP A 121 11.13 9.32 -0.65
N GLY A 122 11.62 9.18 -1.87
CA GLY A 122 12.27 10.24 -2.63
C GLY A 122 11.28 11.29 -3.16
N PRO A 123 11.81 12.28 -3.90
CA PRO A 123 10.99 13.35 -4.50
C PRO A 123 9.88 12.81 -5.41
N PHE A 124 10.16 11.72 -6.13
CA PHE A 124 9.19 11.09 -7.02
C PHE A 124 7.94 10.60 -6.27
N GLY A 125 8.12 9.78 -5.23
CA GLY A 125 6.99 9.24 -4.47
C GLY A 125 6.17 10.34 -3.79
N LYS A 126 6.83 11.35 -3.24
CA LYS A 126 6.17 12.53 -2.63
C LYS A 126 5.34 13.29 -3.66
N LYS A 127 5.89 13.53 -4.86
CA LYS A 127 5.17 14.17 -5.97
C LYS A 127 3.90 13.39 -6.35
N LEU A 128 3.94 12.06 -6.36
CA LEU A 128 2.76 11.25 -6.64
C LEU A 128 1.70 11.37 -5.54
N LEU A 129 2.09 11.29 -4.26
CA LEU A 129 1.16 11.47 -3.15
C LEU A 129 0.48 12.84 -3.19
N ASP A 130 1.20 13.90 -3.57
CA ASP A 130 0.64 15.24 -3.70
C ASP A 130 -0.45 15.36 -4.77
N LYS A 131 -0.38 14.57 -5.86
CA LYS A 131 -1.42 14.53 -6.89
C LYS A 131 -2.79 14.08 -6.37
N LEU A 132 -2.80 13.29 -5.29
CA LEU A 132 -4.03 12.77 -4.69
C LEU A 132 -4.90 13.89 -4.08
N LYS A 133 -4.31 15.02 -3.70
CA LYS A 133 -5.05 16.17 -3.13
C LYS A 133 -6.14 16.66 -4.05
N ALA A 134 -5.90 16.69 -5.37
CA ALA A 134 -6.90 17.04 -6.37
C ALA A 134 -8.03 16.01 -6.52
N LYS A 135 -7.91 14.86 -5.86
CA LYS A 135 -8.88 13.77 -5.87
C LYS A 135 -9.54 13.54 -4.50
N ASN A 136 -9.55 14.56 -3.65
CA ASN A 136 -10.09 14.52 -2.28
C ASN A 136 -9.41 13.47 -1.37
N LEU A 137 -8.13 13.19 -1.62
CA LEU A 137 -7.29 12.27 -0.87
C LEU A 137 -6.00 12.96 -0.45
N VAL A 138 -5.41 12.54 0.68
CA VAL A 138 -4.09 12.98 1.15
C VAL A 138 -3.24 11.74 1.33
N GLY A 139 -2.10 11.68 0.62
CA GLY A 139 -1.12 10.62 0.81
C GLY A 139 -0.19 10.93 1.98
N LEU A 140 0.03 9.95 2.85
CA LEU A 140 0.88 10.11 4.04
C LEU A 140 2.22 9.41 3.90
N ALA A 141 2.24 8.17 3.39
CA ALA A 141 3.43 7.34 3.33
C ALA A 141 3.26 6.19 2.32
N TYR A 142 4.37 5.48 2.10
CA TYR A 142 4.33 4.18 1.44
C TYR A 142 4.82 3.10 2.42
N TRP A 143 4.02 2.05 2.59
CA TRP A 143 4.34 0.83 3.32
C TRP A 143 4.76 -0.27 2.36
N GLU A 144 5.17 -1.41 2.91
CA GLU A 144 5.59 -2.57 2.14
C GLU A 144 4.55 -3.69 2.19
N LEU A 145 4.11 -4.18 1.02
CA LEU A 145 3.48 -5.48 0.90
C LEU A 145 4.53 -6.55 0.56
N GLY A 146 5.44 -6.24 -0.35
CA GLY A 146 6.57 -7.09 -0.73
C GLY A 146 6.48 -7.64 -2.15
N PHE A 147 7.36 -8.61 -2.45
CA PHE A 147 7.43 -9.30 -3.74
C PHE A 147 6.33 -10.34 -3.89
N ARG A 148 5.64 -10.27 -5.02
CA ARG A 148 4.51 -11.15 -5.36
C ARG A 148 4.97 -12.40 -6.08
N ASN A 149 4.33 -13.51 -5.75
CA ASN A 149 4.60 -14.86 -6.23
C ASN A 149 3.28 -15.51 -6.63
N VAL A 150 3.32 -16.49 -7.53
CA VAL A 150 2.12 -17.13 -8.06
C VAL A 150 1.80 -18.40 -7.27
N THR A 151 0.53 -18.57 -6.87
CA THR A 151 0.04 -19.86 -6.36
C THR A 151 -1.02 -20.43 -7.29
N ASN A 152 -1.18 -21.75 -7.29
CA ASN A 152 -2.30 -22.42 -7.94
C ASN A 152 -2.57 -23.81 -7.33
N SER A 153 -3.77 -24.36 -7.61
CA SER A 153 -4.19 -25.67 -7.12
C SER A 153 -3.95 -26.82 -8.12
N LYS A 154 -3.49 -26.53 -9.35
CA LYS A 154 -3.47 -27.50 -10.45
C LYS A 154 -2.13 -28.22 -10.62
N LYS A 155 -1.04 -27.47 -10.76
CA LYS A 155 0.28 -28.00 -11.16
C LYS A 155 1.42 -27.13 -10.70
N PRO A 156 2.63 -27.65 -10.54
CA PRO A 156 3.82 -26.84 -10.36
C PRO A 156 4.00 -25.89 -11.56
N ILE A 157 4.49 -24.68 -11.29
CA ILE A 157 4.91 -23.72 -12.32
C ILE A 157 6.43 -23.62 -12.25
N THR A 158 7.12 -24.14 -13.25
CA THR A 158 8.57 -24.21 -13.36
C THR A 158 9.13 -23.33 -14.48
N LYS A 159 8.26 -22.92 -15.40
CA LYS A 159 8.56 -22.06 -16.56
C LYS A 159 7.36 -21.19 -16.91
N ALA A 160 7.61 -20.15 -17.71
CA ALA A 160 6.57 -19.18 -18.10
C ALA A 160 5.35 -19.85 -18.77
N GLU A 161 5.59 -20.87 -19.61
CA GLU A 161 4.54 -21.58 -20.37
C GLU A 161 3.58 -22.36 -19.46
N ASP A 162 3.99 -22.71 -18.24
CA ASP A 162 3.13 -23.43 -17.30
C ASP A 162 1.95 -22.58 -16.80
N LEU A 163 2.01 -21.26 -16.98
CA LEU A 163 0.89 -20.35 -16.69
C LEU A 163 -0.25 -20.43 -17.72
N ALA A 164 0.06 -20.92 -18.93
CA ALA A 164 -0.92 -20.97 -20.01
C ALA A 164 -2.19 -21.75 -19.62
N GLY A 165 -3.33 -21.13 -19.87
CA GLY A 165 -4.68 -21.66 -19.63
C GLY A 165 -5.14 -21.63 -18.17
N LEU A 166 -4.28 -21.28 -17.19
CA LEU A 166 -4.70 -21.14 -15.81
C LEU A 166 -5.57 -19.88 -15.62
N LYS A 167 -6.67 -20.03 -14.90
CA LYS A 167 -7.48 -18.89 -14.42
C LYS A 167 -6.79 -18.30 -13.19
N ILE A 168 -6.11 -17.19 -13.36
CA ILE A 168 -5.40 -16.52 -12.27
C ILE A 168 -6.16 -15.27 -11.85
N ARG A 169 -6.60 -15.25 -10.60
CA ARG A 169 -7.14 -14.01 -10.03
C ARG A 169 -6.02 -12.97 -9.93
N VAL A 170 -6.32 -11.76 -10.36
CA VAL A 170 -5.41 -10.62 -10.30
C VAL A 170 -6.08 -9.43 -9.61
N ILE A 171 -5.28 -8.44 -9.24
CA ILE A 171 -5.76 -7.13 -8.76
C ILE A 171 -6.56 -6.46 -9.90
N GLN A 172 -7.54 -5.63 -9.54
CA GLN A 172 -8.35 -4.85 -10.49
C GLN A 172 -7.53 -3.70 -11.12
N SER A 173 -6.45 -4.06 -11.80
CA SER A 173 -5.55 -3.16 -12.52
C SER A 173 -5.34 -3.66 -13.95
N PRO A 174 -5.46 -2.79 -14.97
CA PRO A 174 -5.24 -3.16 -16.36
C PRO A 174 -3.86 -3.77 -16.63
N ILE A 175 -2.84 -3.34 -15.89
CA ILE A 175 -1.46 -3.84 -16.06
C ILE A 175 -1.37 -5.30 -15.62
N TYR A 176 -2.00 -5.66 -14.50
CA TYR A 176 -2.05 -7.06 -14.04
C TYR A 176 -2.80 -7.96 -15.01
N ILE A 177 -3.91 -7.47 -15.55
CA ILE A 177 -4.69 -8.22 -16.56
C ILE A 177 -3.84 -8.50 -17.79
N ASP A 178 -3.21 -7.46 -18.33
CA ASP A 178 -2.38 -7.59 -19.54
C ASP A 178 -1.14 -8.46 -19.28
N MET A 179 -0.52 -8.35 -18.10
CA MET A 179 0.63 -9.14 -17.70
C MET A 179 0.32 -10.65 -17.72
N PHE A 180 -0.73 -11.07 -17.03
CA PHE A 180 -1.07 -12.50 -16.98
C PHE A 180 -1.62 -13.03 -18.30
N ASN A 181 -2.36 -12.21 -19.06
CA ASN A 181 -2.79 -12.57 -20.42
C ASN A 181 -1.59 -12.72 -21.38
N ALA A 182 -0.57 -11.88 -21.27
CA ALA A 182 0.66 -12.00 -22.06
C ALA A 182 1.47 -13.28 -21.74
N LEU A 183 1.26 -13.87 -20.55
CA LEU A 183 1.80 -15.16 -20.15
C LEU A 183 0.92 -16.35 -20.57
N GLY A 184 -0.19 -16.09 -21.28
CA GLY A 184 -1.14 -17.11 -21.75
C GLY A 184 -2.13 -17.57 -20.66
N ALA A 185 -2.11 -16.99 -19.49
CA ALA A 185 -3.11 -17.24 -18.46
C ALA A 185 -4.42 -16.49 -18.76
N ASN A 186 -5.49 -16.91 -18.10
CA ASN A 186 -6.76 -16.18 -18.12
C ASN A 186 -6.84 -15.31 -16.86
N ALA A 187 -6.51 -14.03 -16.99
CA ALA A 187 -6.55 -13.10 -15.88
C ALA A 187 -7.98 -12.77 -15.45
N VAL A 188 -8.31 -12.98 -14.19
CA VAL A 188 -9.64 -12.72 -13.62
C VAL A 188 -9.51 -11.59 -12.56
N PRO A 189 -9.81 -10.34 -12.91
CA PRO A 189 -9.78 -9.25 -11.94
C PRO A 189 -10.91 -9.40 -10.92
N MET A 190 -10.55 -9.31 -9.61
CA MET A 190 -11.51 -9.52 -8.53
C MET A 190 -11.05 -8.77 -7.27
N PRO A 191 -11.99 -8.18 -6.48
CA PRO A 191 -11.68 -7.62 -5.16
C PRO A 191 -11.04 -8.66 -4.24
N PHE A 192 -10.12 -8.22 -3.37
CA PHE A 192 -9.39 -9.13 -2.49
C PHE A 192 -10.28 -9.90 -1.50
N PRO A 193 -11.34 -9.31 -0.89
CA PRO A 193 -12.20 -10.05 0.04
C PRO A 193 -12.93 -11.27 -0.56
N GLU A 194 -13.10 -11.32 -1.87
CA GLU A 194 -13.78 -12.42 -2.56
C GLU A 194 -12.82 -13.59 -2.88
N LEU A 195 -11.51 -13.37 -2.76
CA LEU A 195 -10.49 -14.26 -3.31
C LEU A 195 -10.47 -15.63 -2.64
N TYR A 196 -10.51 -15.72 -1.30
CA TYR A 196 -10.45 -17.02 -0.62
C TYR A 196 -11.60 -17.94 -1.09
N THR A 197 -12.81 -17.43 -1.10
CA THR A 197 -14.00 -18.18 -1.56
C THR A 197 -13.90 -18.59 -3.02
N ALA A 198 -13.37 -17.71 -3.88
CA ALA A 198 -13.19 -18.03 -5.31
C ALA A 198 -12.14 -19.14 -5.51
N LEU A 199 -11.08 -19.18 -4.71
CA LEU A 199 -10.06 -20.24 -4.72
C LEU A 199 -10.64 -21.56 -4.18
N GLU A 200 -11.35 -21.51 -3.05
CA GLU A 200 -12.00 -22.67 -2.43
C GLU A 200 -13.01 -23.33 -3.36
N GLN A 201 -13.87 -22.53 -4.00
CA GLN A 201 -14.87 -22.99 -4.97
C GLN A 201 -14.28 -23.34 -6.34
N LYS A 202 -12.96 -23.16 -6.54
CA LYS A 202 -12.27 -23.39 -7.82
C LYS A 202 -12.82 -22.55 -8.98
N ALA A 203 -13.43 -21.40 -8.70
CA ALA A 203 -13.83 -20.42 -9.69
C ALA A 203 -12.61 -19.85 -10.43
N VAL A 204 -11.48 -19.75 -9.70
CA VAL A 204 -10.14 -19.48 -10.23
C VAL A 204 -9.19 -20.60 -9.83
N ASP A 205 -8.17 -20.86 -10.64
CA ASP A 205 -7.18 -21.92 -10.39
C ASP A 205 -6.07 -21.44 -9.43
N GLY A 206 -5.80 -20.13 -9.44
CA GLY A 206 -4.72 -19.54 -8.67
C GLY A 206 -4.86 -18.04 -8.49
N GLN A 207 -3.84 -17.49 -7.85
CA GLN A 207 -3.69 -16.07 -7.56
C GLN A 207 -2.20 -15.72 -7.45
N GLU A 208 -1.88 -14.46 -7.22
CA GLU A 208 -0.51 -13.98 -6.99
C GLU A 208 -0.51 -12.95 -5.85
N ASN A 209 0.41 -13.13 -4.91
CA ASN A 209 0.60 -12.28 -3.73
C ASN A 209 1.98 -12.53 -3.09
N PRO A 210 2.42 -11.65 -2.17
CA PRO A 210 3.54 -11.94 -1.29
C PRO A 210 3.25 -13.09 -0.34
N VAL A 211 4.30 -13.77 0.09
CA VAL A 211 4.20 -14.96 0.96
C VAL A 211 3.53 -14.66 2.30
N THR A 212 3.71 -13.45 2.84
CA THR A 212 3.03 -13.00 4.07
C THR A 212 1.52 -12.93 3.90
N THR A 213 1.05 -12.43 2.75
CA THR A 213 -0.38 -12.40 2.41
C THR A 213 -0.93 -13.80 2.16
N ILE A 214 -0.18 -14.66 1.45
CA ILE A 214 -0.57 -16.06 1.19
C ILE A 214 -0.80 -16.79 2.52
N LEU A 215 0.11 -16.61 3.48
CA LEU A 215 0.03 -17.25 4.78
C LEU A 215 -1.13 -16.68 5.63
N SER A 216 -1.16 -15.37 5.85
CA SER A 216 -2.14 -14.73 6.73
C SER A 216 -3.58 -14.84 6.22
N SER A 217 -3.76 -14.93 4.89
CA SER A 217 -5.06 -15.17 4.26
C SER A 217 -5.38 -16.66 4.11
N LYS A 218 -4.52 -17.54 4.64
CA LYS A 218 -4.70 -19.01 4.62
C LYS A 218 -4.86 -19.61 3.22
N PHE A 219 -4.27 -18.97 2.20
CA PHE A 219 -4.38 -19.50 0.84
C PHE A 219 -3.70 -20.85 0.68
N ASN A 220 -2.75 -21.21 1.55
CA ASN A 220 -2.16 -22.54 1.63
C ASN A 220 -3.18 -23.67 1.93
N GLU A 221 -4.36 -23.36 2.47
CA GLU A 221 -5.43 -24.34 2.68
C GLU A 221 -6.14 -24.71 1.35
N VAL A 222 -6.15 -23.79 0.38
CA VAL A 222 -6.87 -23.92 -0.89
C VAL A 222 -5.95 -23.87 -2.12
N GLN A 223 -4.65 -23.69 -1.94
CA GLN A 223 -3.62 -23.64 -2.98
C GLN A 223 -2.48 -24.60 -2.67
N LYS A 224 -2.16 -25.46 -3.63
CA LYS A 224 -1.17 -26.54 -3.45
C LYS A 224 0.25 -26.13 -3.85
N HIS A 225 0.39 -25.30 -4.88
CA HIS A 225 1.67 -24.94 -5.49
C HIS A 225 1.96 -23.47 -5.32
N LEU A 226 3.21 -23.14 -5.00
CA LEU A 226 3.73 -21.78 -4.92
C LEU A 226 5.00 -21.68 -5.76
N ALA A 227 4.98 -20.86 -6.81
CA ALA A 227 6.14 -20.53 -7.63
C ALA A 227 6.72 -19.17 -7.17
N ILE A 228 7.99 -19.16 -6.80
CA ILE A 228 8.71 -17.95 -6.35
C ILE A 228 9.16 -17.15 -7.58
N THR A 229 8.22 -16.42 -8.15
CA THR A 229 8.44 -15.66 -9.39
C THR A 229 8.93 -14.24 -9.14
N ARG A 230 8.65 -13.66 -7.98
CA ARG A 230 9.02 -12.27 -7.62
C ARG A 230 8.78 -11.29 -8.77
N HIS A 231 7.70 -11.53 -9.53
CA HIS A 231 7.41 -10.82 -10.78
C HIS A 231 7.03 -9.35 -10.57
N MET A 232 6.69 -8.97 -9.35
CA MET A 232 6.32 -7.60 -9.01
C MET A 232 6.59 -7.33 -7.52
N TYR A 233 7.05 -6.12 -7.20
CA TYR A 233 7.09 -5.59 -5.84
C TYR A 233 5.98 -4.56 -5.66
N ASN A 234 5.20 -4.68 -4.59
CA ASN A 234 4.14 -3.73 -4.30
C ASN A 234 4.47 -2.81 -3.12
N PRO A 235 4.73 -1.54 -3.36
CA PRO A 235 4.54 -0.52 -2.35
C PRO A 235 3.04 -0.31 -2.10
N GLN A 236 2.69 -0.03 -0.84
CA GLN A 236 1.31 0.30 -0.46
C GLN A 236 1.22 1.76 -0.05
N ALA A 237 0.30 2.50 -0.65
CA ALA A 237 0.04 3.87 -0.25
C ALA A 237 -0.86 3.91 0.99
N VAL A 238 -0.44 4.65 2.02
CA VAL A 238 -1.29 5.03 3.14
C VAL A 238 -1.91 6.38 2.83
N ILE A 239 -3.22 6.41 2.73
CA ILE A 239 -3.98 7.59 2.33
C ILE A 239 -5.10 7.92 3.30
N VAL A 240 -5.43 9.21 3.36
CA VAL A 240 -6.46 9.78 4.25
C VAL A 240 -7.49 10.54 3.43
N SER A 241 -8.74 10.54 3.88
CA SER A 241 -9.78 11.42 3.37
C SER A 241 -9.36 12.89 3.52
N LYS A 242 -9.34 13.63 2.41
CA LYS A 242 -9.01 15.06 2.46
C LYS A 242 -10.01 15.84 3.32
N LYS A 243 -11.30 15.45 3.29
CA LYS A 243 -12.34 16.04 4.15
C LYS A 243 -12.01 15.90 5.63
N PHE A 244 -11.54 14.73 6.06
CA PHE A 244 -11.08 14.51 7.44
C PHE A 244 -9.81 15.32 7.72
N TRP A 245 -8.82 15.25 6.84
CA TRP A 245 -7.52 15.91 6.99
C TRP A 245 -7.62 17.43 7.14
N ASP A 246 -8.44 18.06 6.30
CA ASP A 246 -8.64 19.51 6.33
C ASP A 246 -9.37 19.99 7.60
N GLY A 247 -10.10 19.11 8.27
CA GLY A 247 -10.74 19.37 9.56
C GLY A 247 -9.81 19.23 10.77
N LEU A 248 -8.55 18.83 10.56
CA LEU A 248 -7.55 18.70 11.62
C LEU A 248 -6.83 20.04 11.84
N SER A 249 -6.53 20.33 13.09
CA SER A 249 -5.60 21.42 13.42
C SER A 249 -4.17 21.09 12.96
N PRO A 250 -3.28 22.07 12.79
CA PRO A 250 -1.88 21.83 12.47
C PRO A 250 -1.17 20.91 13.48
N ALA A 251 -1.53 20.96 14.75
CA ALA A 251 -0.98 20.07 15.77
C ALA A 251 -1.43 18.62 15.58
N GLU A 252 -2.73 18.39 15.28
CA GLU A 252 -3.27 17.06 15.00
C GLU A 252 -2.64 16.45 13.75
N GLN A 253 -2.50 17.23 12.67
CA GLN A 253 -1.81 16.81 11.46
C GLN A 253 -0.35 16.43 11.74
N LYS A 254 0.33 17.19 12.60
CA LYS A 254 1.71 16.88 13.01
C LYS A 254 1.77 15.56 13.78
N TRP A 255 0.87 15.31 14.73
CA TRP A 255 0.85 14.04 15.48
C TRP A 255 0.65 12.84 14.55
N ILE A 256 -0.25 12.96 13.59
CA ILE A 256 -0.52 11.89 12.60
C ILE A 256 0.70 11.67 11.70
N ASN A 257 1.34 12.73 11.21
CA ASN A 257 2.54 12.63 10.37
C ASN A 257 3.72 12.00 11.12
N ASP A 258 3.98 12.45 12.36
CA ASP A 258 5.05 11.89 13.20
C ASP A 258 4.79 10.41 13.51
N ALA A 259 3.55 10.05 13.86
CA ALA A 259 3.16 8.66 14.10
C ALA A 259 3.30 7.81 12.83
N MET A 260 2.95 8.35 11.67
CA MET A 260 3.05 7.64 10.39
C MET A 260 4.51 7.38 10.00
N ALA A 261 5.40 8.33 10.21
CA ALA A 261 6.83 8.14 9.93
C ALA A 261 7.42 6.98 10.76
N GLU A 262 7.14 6.95 12.06
CA GLU A 262 7.59 5.87 12.95
C GLU A 262 6.94 4.52 12.59
N ALA A 263 5.63 4.51 12.32
CA ALA A 263 4.89 3.32 11.93
C ALA A 263 5.36 2.76 10.58
N THR A 264 5.76 3.61 9.64
CA THR A 264 6.31 3.20 8.33
C THR A 264 7.61 2.42 8.49
N THR A 265 8.54 2.95 9.29
CA THR A 265 9.81 2.26 9.58
C THR A 265 9.57 0.91 10.24
N PHE A 266 8.67 0.86 11.22
CA PHE A 266 8.29 -0.37 11.92
C PHE A 266 7.66 -1.39 10.96
N GLN A 267 6.67 -0.97 10.16
CA GLN A 267 5.92 -1.85 9.26
C GLN A 267 6.83 -2.50 8.22
N ARG A 268 7.72 -1.73 7.59
CA ARG A 268 8.69 -2.26 6.61
C ARG A 268 9.65 -3.26 7.27
N GLY A 269 10.14 -2.95 8.46
CA GLY A 269 11.00 -3.86 9.21
C GLY A 269 10.33 -5.20 9.51
N VAL A 270 9.10 -5.17 10.01
CA VAL A 270 8.31 -6.38 10.30
C VAL A 270 7.99 -7.15 9.02
N SER A 271 7.60 -6.45 7.93
CA SER A 271 7.27 -7.08 6.65
C SER A 271 8.44 -7.89 6.11
N ARG A 272 9.64 -7.34 6.14
CA ARG A 272 10.88 -7.99 5.65
C ARG A 272 11.23 -9.22 6.47
N VAL A 273 11.23 -9.08 7.80
CA VAL A 273 11.53 -10.23 8.70
C VAL A 273 10.48 -11.33 8.54
N GLN A 274 9.21 -10.99 8.48
CA GLN A 274 8.14 -11.97 8.37
C GLN A 274 8.06 -12.62 6.98
N SER A 275 8.61 -12.04 5.94
CA SER A 275 8.62 -12.64 4.60
C SER A 275 9.36 -13.99 4.60
N ASP A 276 10.54 -14.05 5.20
CA ASP A 276 11.32 -15.30 5.28
C ASP A 276 10.62 -16.34 6.16
N VAL A 277 10.11 -15.89 7.31
CA VAL A 277 9.35 -16.76 8.24
C VAL A 277 8.10 -17.33 7.56
N ALA A 278 7.36 -16.50 6.82
CA ALA A 278 6.15 -16.93 6.12
C ALA A 278 6.45 -17.98 5.04
N LEU A 279 7.53 -17.82 4.27
CA LEU A 279 7.92 -18.82 3.28
C LEU A 279 8.20 -20.19 3.93
N ASP A 280 8.92 -20.20 5.04
CA ASP A 280 9.21 -21.44 5.78
C ASP A 280 7.94 -22.08 6.35
N GLN A 281 7.00 -21.28 6.85
CA GLN A 281 5.73 -21.78 7.34
C GLN A 281 4.86 -22.36 6.21
N LEU A 282 4.83 -21.72 5.04
CA LEU A 282 4.14 -22.24 3.86
C LEU A 282 4.72 -23.60 3.41
N LYS A 283 6.06 -23.76 3.39
CA LYS A 283 6.70 -25.06 3.14
C LYS A 283 6.28 -26.10 4.16
N LYS A 284 6.30 -25.76 5.46
CA LYS A 284 5.90 -26.65 6.55
C LYS A 284 4.43 -27.00 6.53
N SER A 285 3.56 -26.15 5.99
CA SER A 285 2.12 -26.43 5.81
C SER A 285 1.81 -27.39 4.66
N GLY A 286 2.83 -27.84 3.91
CA GLY A 286 2.69 -28.79 2.82
C GLY A 286 2.54 -28.15 1.44
N MET A 287 2.67 -26.83 1.30
CA MET A 287 2.74 -26.21 -0.02
C MET A 287 3.97 -26.67 -0.79
N GLN A 288 3.78 -27.05 -2.04
CA GLN A 288 4.87 -27.38 -2.95
C GLN A 288 5.47 -26.10 -3.52
N VAL A 289 6.62 -25.71 -2.97
CA VAL A 289 7.32 -24.49 -3.36
C VAL A 289 8.30 -24.77 -4.46
N THR A 290 8.21 -24.03 -5.56
CA THR A 290 9.12 -24.10 -6.71
C THR A 290 9.89 -22.80 -6.81
N GLU A 291 11.22 -22.87 -6.69
CA GLU A 291 12.10 -21.75 -7.05
C GLU A 291 12.10 -21.60 -8.57
N PHE A 292 11.89 -20.38 -9.05
CA PHE A 292 11.85 -20.11 -10.48
C PHE A 292 13.29 -19.93 -10.99
N PRO A 293 13.76 -20.73 -11.95
CA PRO A 293 15.13 -20.64 -12.46
C PRO A 293 15.43 -19.24 -13.05
N ALA A 294 16.65 -18.74 -12.88
CA ALA A 294 17.05 -17.44 -13.38
C ALA A 294 16.77 -17.26 -14.89
N ALA A 295 17.08 -18.27 -15.69
CA ALA A 295 16.80 -18.25 -17.13
C ALA A 295 15.29 -18.12 -17.44
N GLU A 296 14.43 -18.71 -16.62
CA GLU A 296 12.99 -18.60 -16.78
C GLU A 296 12.48 -17.22 -16.32
N LEU A 297 13.08 -16.63 -15.29
CA LEU A 297 12.80 -15.24 -14.91
C LEU A 297 13.16 -14.27 -16.02
N ASP A 298 14.25 -14.49 -16.74
CA ASP A 298 14.65 -13.66 -17.89
C ASP A 298 13.66 -13.79 -19.05
N LYS A 299 13.13 -14.99 -19.30
CA LYS A 299 12.03 -15.17 -20.26
C LYS A 299 10.75 -14.44 -19.83
N LEU A 300 10.40 -14.51 -18.53
CA LEU A 300 9.27 -13.73 -17.99
C LEU A 300 9.48 -12.24 -18.23
N ARG A 301 10.66 -11.71 -17.89
CA ARG A 301 11.00 -10.29 -18.14
C ARG A 301 10.87 -9.91 -19.61
N ALA A 302 11.36 -10.77 -20.51
CA ALA A 302 11.25 -10.52 -21.95
C ALA A 302 9.78 -10.44 -22.42
N LYS A 303 8.92 -11.33 -21.93
CA LYS A 303 7.47 -11.33 -22.22
C LYS A 303 6.76 -10.10 -21.67
N MET A 304 7.32 -9.44 -20.65
CA MET A 304 6.72 -8.22 -20.04
C MET A 304 7.04 -6.93 -20.82
N LYS A 305 8.05 -6.92 -21.67
CA LYS A 305 8.41 -5.70 -22.44
C LYS A 305 7.24 -5.08 -23.18
N PRO A 306 6.44 -5.81 -24.00
CA PRO A 306 5.30 -5.22 -24.69
C PRO A 306 4.22 -4.68 -23.73
N VAL A 307 4.04 -5.32 -22.56
CA VAL A 307 3.10 -4.84 -21.53
C VAL A 307 3.57 -3.52 -20.96
N ILE A 308 4.86 -3.41 -20.62
CA ILE A 308 5.47 -2.18 -20.10
C ILE A 308 5.36 -1.07 -21.15
N GLU A 309 5.69 -1.34 -22.41
CA GLU A 309 5.59 -0.37 -23.51
C GLU A 309 4.15 0.15 -23.67
N LYS A 310 3.16 -0.75 -23.76
CA LYS A 310 1.73 -0.41 -23.85
C LYS A 310 1.26 0.50 -22.72
N HIS A 311 1.71 0.25 -21.50
CA HIS A 311 1.26 1.00 -20.34
C HIS A 311 2.11 2.25 -20.05
N SER A 312 3.31 2.35 -20.61
CA SER A 312 4.17 3.53 -20.47
C SER A 312 3.52 4.81 -21.00
N GLU A 313 2.82 4.74 -22.13
CA GLU A 313 2.07 5.87 -22.68
C GLU A 313 0.94 6.31 -21.73
N LYS A 314 0.21 5.36 -21.15
CA LYS A 314 -0.90 5.64 -20.23
C LYS A 314 -0.42 6.24 -18.92
N VAL A 315 0.65 5.72 -18.35
CA VAL A 315 1.29 6.22 -17.12
C VAL A 315 1.89 7.60 -17.36
N GLY A 316 2.46 7.82 -18.55
CA GLY A 316 3.12 9.05 -18.98
C GLY A 316 4.62 8.85 -19.09
N ALA A 317 5.16 9.16 -20.29
CA ALA A 317 6.56 8.94 -20.63
C ALA A 317 7.54 9.59 -19.63
N ASP A 318 7.26 10.82 -19.19
CA ASP A 318 8.09 11.54 -18.22
C ASP A 318 8.12 10.82 -16.85
N THR A 319 6.99 10.30 -16.40
CA THR A 319 6.89 9.52 -15.15
C THR A 319 7.74 8.25 -15.23
N VAL A 320 7.60 7.54 -16.34
CA VAL A 320 8.37 6.31 -16.59
C VAL A 320 9.86 6.61 -16.63
N LYS A 321 10.24 7.63 -17.42
CA LYS A 321 11.65 8.05 -17.53
C LYS A 321 12.24 8.44 -16.17
N GLU A 322 11.53 9.24 -15.37
CA GLU A 322 12.00 9.69 -14.06
C GLU A 322 12.29 8.52 -13.10
N VAL A 323 11.43 7.49 -13.08
CA VAL A 323 11.64 6.31 -12.25
C VAL A 323 12.81 5.47 -12.74
N TYR A 324 12.89 5.20 -14.05
CA TYR A 324 14.00 4.42 -14.60
C TYR A 324 15.34 5.14 -14.45
N ASP A 325 15.41 6.45 -14.63
CA ASP A 325 16.63 7.25 -14.38
C ASP A 325 17.03 7.20 -12.90
N THR A 326 16.06 7.25 -11.98
CA THR A 326 16.31 7.12 -10.54
C THR A 326 16.88 5.74 -10.20
N LEU A 327 16.27 4.68 -10.74
CA LEU A 327 16.74 3.30 -10.54
C LEU A 327 18.12 3.07 -11.15
N ALA A 328 18.38 3.63 -12.35
CA ALA A 328 19.70 3.52 -12.98
C ALA A 328 20.81 4.15 -12.13
N LYS A 329 20.56 5.35 -11.58
CA LYS A 329 21.50 6.01 -10.65
C LYS A 329 21.74 5.18 -9.38
N LEU A 330 20.68 4.62 -8.79
CA LEU A 330 20.81 3.77 -7.59
C LEU A 330 21.59 2.49 -7.86
N ARG A 331 21.42 1.89 -9.02
CA ARG A 331 22.13 0.66 -9.44
C ARG A 331 23.58 0.92 -9.80
N ALA A 332 23.90 2.08 -10.35
CA ALA A 332 25.27 2.48 -10.65
C ALA A 332 26.10 2.87 -9.42
N ALA A 333 25.45 3.22 -8.30
CA ALA A 333 26.10 3.61 -7.06
C ALA A 333 26.42 2.42 -6.12
N LYS A 334 26.04 1.20 -6.51
CA LYS A 334 26.36 -0.07 -5.80
C LYS A 334 27.57 -0.73 -6.42
#